data_2ac6a654c20521d07a30ba9c3fdc24ee
#
_entry.id   2ac6a654c20521d07a30ba9c3fdc24ee
#
_cell.length_a   1.000
_cell.length_b   1.000
_cell.length_c   1.000
_cell.angle_alpha   90.00
_cell.angle_beta   90.00
_cell.angle_gamma   90.00
#
_symmetry.space_group_name_H-M   'P 1'
#
loop_
_entity.id
_entity.type
_entity.pdbx_description
1 polymer ?
#
loop_
_entity_poly.entity_id
_entity_poly.type
_entity_poly.pdbx_seq_one_letter_code
_entity_poly.pdbx_strand_id
1 'polypeptide(L)'
;MATIIRLPQTTDLAPLTELYNYYILNTTITFDIAPYTLDQRRERWWCHYERQGRHRLLVAEQDQVVVGYATSSQFRTKAAYDTSVETSIYLSPQAQGKGLGTQLYQALFHSLANEDVHRAYAGITLPNPASIALHQKFGFYSVGRYREVGRKFEQYWDVEWFEKDL
;
A
#
# COMPACT_ATOMS: atom_id res chain seq x y z
N MET A 1 20.76 -9.34 -8.04
CA MET A 1 19.70 -9.84 -7.14
C MET A 1 18.42 -10.01 -7.94
N ALA A 2 17.90 -11.24 -8.00
CA ALA A 2 16.64 -11.49 -8.69
C ALA A 2 15.48 -11.06 -7.79
N THR A 3 14.58 -10.23 -8.32
CA THR A 3 13.36 -9.83 -7.64
C THR A 3 12.20 -10.70 -8.14
N ILE A 4 11.42 -11.22 -7.22
CA ILE A 4 10.20 -11.99 -7.51
C ILE A 4 9.03 -11.23 -6.91
N ILE A 5 8.00 -10.97 -7.73
CA ILE A 5 6.70 -10.49 -7.24
C ILE A 5 5.74 -11.67 -7.25
N ARG A 6 5.16 -11.97 -6.10
CA ARG A 6 4.35 -13.17 -5.91
C ARG A 6 3.16 -12.94 -4.99
N LEU A 7 2.24 -13.88 -4.99
CA LEU A 7 1.16 -13.95 -4.00
C LEU A 7 1.75 -14.22 -2.60
N PRO A 8 1.05 -13.73 -1.53
CA PRO A 8 1.51 -13.93 -0.17
C PRO A 8 1.42 -15.41 0.26
N GLN A 9 2.33 -15.78 1.14
CA GLN A 9 2.35 -17.04 1.88
C GLN A 9 2.13 -16.74 3.36
N THR A 10 1.65 -17.71 4.14
CA THR A 10 1.39 -17.51 5.58
C THR A 10 2.63 -17.09 6.37
N THR A 11 3.80 -17.52 5.91
CA THR A 11 5.10 -17.14 6.48
C THR A 11 5.47 -15.67 6.27
N ASP A 12 4.81 -14.97 5.34
CA ASP A 12 5.08 -13.56 5.07
C ASP A 12 4.44 -12.61 6.10
N LEU A 13 3.45 -13.08 6.86
CA LEU A 13 2.75 -12.24 7.82
C LEU A 13 3.72 -11.56 8.81
N ALA A 14 4.70 -12.28 9.33
CA ALA A 14 5.68 -11.75 10.27
C ALA A 14 6.55 -10.64 9.63
N PRO A 15 7.30 -10.90 8.55
CA PRO A 15 8.14 -9.87 7.94
C PRO A 15 7.33 -8.68 7.39
N LEU A 16 6.11 -8.88 6.89
CA LEU A 16 5.25 -7.78 6.45
C LEU A 16 4.73 -6.94 7.63
N THR A 17 4.47 -7.56 8.78
CA THR A 17 4.10 -6.84 10.00
C THR A 17 5.28 -6.02 10.53
N GLU A 18 6.48 -6.58 10.56
CA GLU A 18 7.70 -5.87 10.96
C GLU A 18 7.97 -4.67 10.05
N LEU A 19 7.85 -4.85 8.74
CA LEU A 19 8.01 -3.77 7.77
C LEU A 19 6.99 -2.65 8.00
N TYR A 20 5.72 -2.97 8.19
CA TYR A 20 4.70 -1.96 8.45
C TYR A 20 4.91 -1.25 9.79
N ASN A 21 5.27 -1.99 10.84
CA ASN A 21 5.59 -1.42 12.15
C ASN A 21 6.78 -0.46 12.11
N TYR A 22 7.78 -0.74 11.26
CA TYR A 22 8.85 0.21 11.00
C TYR A 22 8.30 1.56 10.52
N TYR A 23 7.37 1.56 9.56
CA TYR A 23 6.74 2.77 9.04
C TYR A 23 5.87 3.48 10.07
N ILE A 24 5.16 2.73 10.92
CA ILE A 24 4.40 3.30 12.03
C ILE A 24 5.30 4.09 12.98
N LEU A 25 6.41 3.49 13.38
CA LEU A 25 7.27 4.05 14.42
C LEU A 25 8.20 5.17 13.93
N ASN A 26 8.57 5.16 12.65
CA ASN A 26 9.63 6.02 12.14
C ASN A 26 9.21 7.03 11.08
N THR A 27 7.96 7.00 10.60
CA THR A 27 7.55 7.83 9.47
C THR A 27 6.13 8.36 9.64
N THR A 28 5.77 9.34 8.80
CA THR A 28 4.41 9.84 8.62
C THR A 28 3.69 9.21 7.42
N ILE A 29 4.32 8.24 6.76
CA ILE A 29 3.77 7.57 5.57
C ILE A 29 2.51 6.79 5.90
N THR A 30 2.41 6.26 7.12
CA THR A 30 1.14 5.77 7.68
C THR A 30 0.74 6.60 8.89
N PHE A 31 -0.55 6.80 9.10
CA PHE A 31 -1.09 7.48 10.29
C PHE A 31 -1.43 6.54 11.45
N ASP A 32 -1.18 5.25 11.30
CA ASP A 32 -1.16 4.37 12.47
C ASP A 32 -0.09 4.84 13.46
N ILE A 33 -0.40 4.78 14.74
CA ILE A 33 0.46 5.31 15.82
C ILE A 33 1.06 4.17 16.63
N ALA A 34 0.27 3.13 16.92
CA ALA A 34 0.70 1.99 17.71
C ALA A 34 1.07 0.80 16.79
N PRO A 35 2.23 0.14 17.01
CA PRO A 35 2.60 -1.03 16.24
C PRO A 35 1.63 -2.18 16.48
N TYR A 36 1.48 -3.04 15.49
CA TYR A 36 0.64 -4.24 15.55
C TYR A 36 1.40 -5.44 16.09
N THR A 37 0.71 -6.27 16.89
CA THR A 37 1.10 -7.66 17.09
C THR A 37 0.76 -8.51 15.86
N LEU A 38 1.33 -9.71 15.74
CA LEU A 38 0.99 -10.60 14.62
C LEU A 38 -0.49 -10.98 14.59
N ASP A 39 -1.09 -11.22 15.76
CA ASP A 39 -2.51 -11.58 15.82
C ASP A 39 -3.41 -10.41 15.41
N GLN A 40 -3.12 -9.20 15.89
CA GLN A 40 -3.85 -8.01 15.45
C GLN A 40 -3.71 -7.78 13.95
N ARG A 41 -2.50 -7.97 13.39
CA ARG A 41 -2.26 -7.78 11.96
C ARG A 41 -2.96 -8.84 11.12
N ARG A 42 -3.01 -10.09 11.61
CA ARG A 42 -3.76 -11.17 10.98
C ARG A 42 -5.24 -10.87 10.90
N GLU A 43 -5.86 -10.46 12.00
CA GLU A 43 -7.29 -10.22 12.11
C GLU A 43 -7.74 -8.95 11.38
N ARG A 44 -6.96 -7.88 11.45
CA ARG A 44 -7.37 -6.55 10.98
C ARG A 44 -6.88 -6.20 9.59
N TRP A 45 -6.02 -6.99 9.00
CA TRP A 45 -5.39 -6.68 7.71
C TRP A 45 -5.24 -7.91 6.82
N TRP A 46 -4.52 -8.94 7.27
CA TRP A 46 -4.19 -10.11 6.45
C TRP A 46 -5.42 -10.85 5.91
N CYS A 47 -6.44 -11.04 6.72
CA CYS A 47 -7.66 -11.78 6.38
C CYS A 47 -8.54 -11.08 5.32
N HIS A 48 -8.25 -9.83 4.98
CA HIS A 48 -9.00 -9.08 3.97
C HIS A 48 -8.52 -9.31 2.53
N TYR A 49 -7.40 -9.99 2.34
CA TYR A 49 -6.83 -10.19 1.01
C TYR A 49 -7.10 -11.60 0.48
N GLU A 50 -7.37 -11.67 -0.81
CA GLU A 50 -7.72 -12.88 -1.52
C GLU A 50 -6.81 -13.08 -2.74
N ARG A 51 -6.79 -14.33 -3.25
CA ARG A 51 -6.02 -14.68 -4.45
C ARG A 51 -6.64 -14.15 -5.74
N GLN A 52 -7.92 -13.82 -5.70
CA GLN A 52 -8.73 -13.25 -6.79
C GLN A 52 -9.62 -12.16 -6.22
N GLY A 53 -10.26 -11.38 -7.08
CA GLY A 53 -11.15 -10.32 -6.64
C GLY A 53 -10.45 -8.97 -6.46
N ARG A 54 -11.14 -8.04 -5.84
CA ARG A 54 -10.77 -6.63 -5.74
C ARG A 54 -9.64 -6.38 -4.72
N HIS A 55 -9.53 -7.22 -3.70
CA HIS A 55 -8.62 -6.99 -2.57
C HIS A 55 -7.41 -7.93 -2.67
N ARG A 56 -6.32 -7.38 -3.16
CA ARG A 56 -5.10 -8.12 -3.48
C ARG A 56 -3.94 -7.70 -2.58
N LEU A 57 -3.11 -8.66 -2.28
CA LEU A 57 -1.81 -8.45 -1.65
C LEU A 57 -0.75 -9.12 -2.52
N LEU A 58 0.24 -8.37 -2.94
CA LEU A 58 1.42 -8.88 -3.64
C LEU A 58 2.68 -8.58 -2.85
N VAL A 59 3.57 -9.53 -2.80
CA VAL A 59 4.81 -9.49 -2.03
C VAL A 59 6.01 -9.43 -2.98
N ALA A 60 6.94 -8.55 -2.68
CA ALA A 60 8.24 -8.50 -3.34
C ALA A 60 9.28 -9.22 -2.49
N GLU A 61 9.98 -10.15 -3.10
CA GLU A 61 11.03 -10.95 -2.49
C GLU A 61 12.34 -10.78 -3.26
N GLN A 62 13.44 -10.60 -2.55
CA GLN A 62 14.80 -10.61 -3.09
C GLN A 62 15.64 -11.59 -2.26
N ASP A 63 16.29 -12.55 -2.94
CA ASP A 63 17.15 -13.55 -2.30
C ASP A 63 16.47 -14.23 -1.07
N GLN A 64 15.18 -14.62 -1.23
CA GLN A 64 14.33 -15.24 -0.20
C GLN A 64 13.96 -14.31 0.99
N VAL A 65 14.23 -13.02 0.88
CA VAL A 65 13.86 -12.02 1.89
C VAL A 65 12.70 -11.16 1.36
N VAL A 66 11.65 -11.02 2.16
CA VAL A 66 10.55 -10.09 1.86
C VAL A 66 11.08 -8.66 1.98
N VAL A 67 10.97 -7.90 0.89
CA VAL A 67 11.51 -6.52 0.80
C VAL A 67 10.44 -5.47 0.53
N GLY A 68 9.19 -5.88 0.37
CA GLY A 68 8.08 -4.94 0.15
C GLY A 68 6.78 -5.64 -0.20
N TYR A 69 5.73 -4.85 -0.28
CA TYR A 69 4.42 -5.32 -0.70
C TYR A 69 3.57 -4.17 -1.27
N ALA A 70 2.57 -4.54 -2.05
CA ALA A 70 1.52 -3.64 -2.51
C ALA A 70 0.15 -4.28 -2.31
N THR A 71 -0.85 -3.45 -2.02
CA THR A 71 -2.23 -3.90 -1.79
C THR A 71 -3.22 -3.06 -2.56
N SER A 72 -4.37 -3.69 -2.87
CA SER A 72 -5.65 -3.04 -3.12
C SER A 72 -6.61 -3.44 -2.02
N SER A 73 -7.16 -2.47 -1.31
CA SER A 73 -8.01 -2.67 -0.13
C SER A 73 -9.35 -1.98 -0.30
N GLN A 74 -10.30 -2.28 0.58
CA GLN A 74 -11.58 -1.59 0.61
C GLN A 74 -11.39 -0.08 0.81
N PHE A 75 -11.98 0.72 -0.09
CA PHE A 75 -11.89 2.18 -0.03
C PHE A 75 -12.79 2.76 1.06
N ARG A 76 -14.04 2.33 1.11
CA ARG A 76 -15.06 2.76 2.09
C ARG A 76 -15.99 1.60 2.41
N THR A 77 -16.65 1.65 3.55
CA THR A 77 -17.49 0.56 4.07
C THR A 77 -18.89 0.47 3.46
N LYS A 78 -19.39 1.54 2.83
CA LYS A 78 -20.72 1.52 2.19
C LYS A 78 -20.63 0.79 0.85
N ALA A 79 -21.58 -0.11 0.57
CA ALA A 79 -21.58 -1.01 -0.58
C ALA A 79 -21.47 -0.32 -1.95
N ALA A 80 -21.98 0.90 -2.10
CA ALA A 80 -21.83 1.66 -3.36
C ALA A 80 -20.36 1.99 -3.71
N TYR A 81 -19.42 1.85 -2.77
CA TYR A 81 -17.99 2.05 -3.00
C TYR A 81 -17.24 0.76 -3.34
N ASP A 82 -17.91 -0.40 -3.43
CA ASP A 82 -17.24 -1.71 -3.55
C ASP A 82 -16.36 -1.84 -4.82
N THR A 83 -16.66 -1.11 -5.89
CA THR A 83 -15.84 -1.07 -7.12
C THR A 83 -14.67 -0.09 -7.06
N SER A 84 -14.49 0.61 -5.94
CA SER A 84 -13.35 1.47 -5.67
C SER A 84 -12.41 0.81 -4.67
N VAL A 85 -11.11 0.87 -4.93
CA VAL A 85 -10.09 0.33 -4.02
C VAL A 85 -9.13 1.42 -3.58
N GLU A 86 -8.56 1.27 -2.39
CA GLU A 86 -7.42 2.06 -1.93
C GLU A 86 -6.14 1.23 -2.12
N THR A 87 -5.15 1.80 -2.77
CA THR A 87 -3.86 1.14 -2.97
C THR A 87 -2.84 1.63 -1.95
N SER A 88 -2.01 0.71 -1.49
CA SER A 88 -0.87 1.02 -0.62
C SER A 88 0.36 0.27 -1.09
N ILE A 89 1.53 0.85 -0.85
CA ILE A 89 2.82 0.24 -1.18
C ILE A 89 3.84 0.60 -0.12
N TYR A 90 4.57 -0.42 0.35
CA TYR A 90 5.63 -0.29 1.34
C TYR A 90 6.84 -1.09 0.91
N LEU A 91 8.01 -0.46 0.97
CA LEU A 91 9.29 -1.08 0.63
C LEU A 91 10.23 -0.99 1.83
N SER A 92 11.06 -2.01 2.04
CA SER A 92 12.14 -1.87 3.01
C SER A 92 13.05 -0.71 2.62
N PRO A 93 13.60 0.05 3.59
CA PRO A 93 14.45 1.19 3.28
C PRO A 93 15.63 0.84 2.34
N GLN A 94 16.17 -0.36 2.49
CA GLN A 94 17.31 -0.84 1.68
C GLN A 94 16.92 -1.20 0.23
N ALA A 95 15.63 -1.41 -0.03
CA ALA A 95 15.11 -1.79 -1.35
C ALA A 95 14.56 -0.59 -2.15
N GLN A 96 14.49 0.59 -1.53
CA GLN A 96 14.02 1.81 -2.19
C GLN A 96 14.97 2.28 -3.31
N GLY A 97 14.43 3.05 -4.26
CA GLY A 97 15.22 3.64 -5.35
C GLY A 97 15.72 2.67 -6.44
N LYS A 98 15.30 1.40 -6.38
CA LYS A 98 15.74 0.32 -7.30
C LYS A 98 14.65 -0.13 -8.28
N GLY A 99 13.60 0.67 -8.47
CA GLY A 99 12.50 0.34 -9.39
C GLY A 99 11.50 -0.70 -8.87
N LEU A 100 11.67 -1.16 -7.63
CA LEU A 100 10.83 -2.22 -7.06
C LEU A 100 9.37 -1.79 -6.88
N GLY A 101 9.13 -0.53 -6.51
CA GLY A 101 7.77 0.02 -6.44
C GLY A 101 7.04 -0.03 -7.78
N THR A 102 7.76 0.22 -8.87
CA THR A 102 7.23 0.09 -10.23
C THR A 102 6.83 -1.36 -10.54
N GLN A 103 7.67 -2.33 -10.20
CA GLN A 103 7.38 -3.75 -10.43
C GLN A 103 6.17 -4.22 -9.61
N LEU A 104 6.08 -3.83 -8.34
CA LEU A 104 4.94 -4.14 -7.47
C LEU A 104 3.62 -3.56 -8.01
N TYR A 105 3.60 -2.28 -8.38
CA TYR A 105 2.39 -1.66 -8.91
C TYR A 105 2.01 -2.19 -10.30
N GLN A 106 2.99 -2.50 -11.14
CA GLN A 106 2.73 -3.15 -12.42
C GLN A 106 2.04 -4.51 -12.22
N ALA A 107 2.54 -5.33 -11.30
CA ALA A 107 1.95 -6.61 -10.97
C ALA A 107 0.56 -6.46 -10.32
N LEU A 108 0.39 -5.49 -9.39
CA LEU A 108 -0.89 -5.22 -8.74
C LEU A 108 -1.96 -4.84 -9.76
N PHE A 109 -1.71 -3.86 -10.62
CA PHE A 109 -2.68 -3.42 -11.62
C PHE A 109 -2.94 -4.48 -12.70
N HIS A 110 -1.93 -5.28 -13.07
CA HIS A 110 -2.14 -6.44 -13.92
C HIS A 110 -3.08 -7.46 -13.27
N SER A 111 -2.94 -7.70 -11.98
CA SER A 111 -3.83 -8.63 -11.23
C SER A 111 -5.27 -8.13 -11.10
N LEU A 112 -5.52 -6.85 -11.25
CA LEU A 112 -6.83 -6.22 -11.18
C LEU A 112 -7.50 -6.04 -12.55
N ALA A 113 -6.79 -6.26 -13.65
CA ALA A 113 -7.24 -5.91 -15.01
C ALA A 113 -8.55 -6.60 -15.44
N ASN A 114 -8.87 -7.77 -14.88
CA ASN A 114 -10.09 -8.52 -15.18
C ASN A 114 -11.04 -8.59 -13.98
N GLU A 115 -10.79 -7.82 -12.95
CA GLU A 115 -11.64 -7.76 -11.77
C GLU A 115 -12.62 -6.59 -11.87
N ASP A 116 -13.73 -6.66 -11.15
CA ASP A 116 -14.74 -5.61 -11.10
C ASP A 116 -14.24 -4.45 -10.21
N VAL A 117 -13.24 -3.71 -10.70
CA VAL A 117 -12.67 -2.50 -10.08
C VAL A 117 -12.72 -1.37 -11.08
N HIS A 118 -13.30 -0.24 -10.68
CA HIS A 118 -13.49 0.93 -11.56
C HIS A 118 -12.51 2.06 -11.25
N ARG A 119 -12.15 2.25 -9.97
CA ARG A 119 -11.24 3.32 -9.52
C ARG A 119 -10.27 2.80 -8.45
N ALA A 120 -9.05 3.30 -8.52
CA ALA A 120 -8.08 3.17 -7.44
C ALA A 120 -7.77 4.53 -6.83
N TYR A 121 -7.67 4.58 -5.52
CA TYR A 121 -7.34 5.76 -4.73
C TYR A 121 -6.06 5.52 -3.93
N ALA A 122 -5.32 6.60 -3.68
CA ALA A 122 -4.18 6.59 -2.79
C ALA A 122 -4.11 7.89 -1.99
N GLY A 123 -4.04 7.80 -0.68
CA GLY A 123 -3.78 8.93 0.21
C GLY A 123 -2.29 9.01 0.53
N ILE A 124 -1.66 10.14 0.24
CA ILE A 124 -0.22 10.34 0.44
C ILE A 124 0.00 11.48 1.41
N THR A 125 0.61 11.18 2.56
CA THR A 125 1.04 12.19 3.51
C THR A 125 2.19 13.01 2.92
N LEU A 126 2.07 14.33 2.99
CA LEU A 126 3.07 15.25 2.44
C LEU A 126 4.11 15.68 3.50
N PRO A 127 5.37 15.90 3.11
CA PRO A 127 5.92 15.69 1.76
C PRO A 127 6.29 14.23 1.51
N ASN A 128 6.04 13.74 0.31
CA ASN A 128 6.51 12.42 -0.16
C ASN A 128 6.69 12.41 -1.68
N PRO A 129 7.71 13.08 -2.22
CA PRO A 129 7.90 13.22 -3.66
C PRO A 129 8.11 11.88 -4.37
N ALA A 130 8.74 10.91 -3.73
CA ALA A 130 8.98 9.58 -4.31
C ALA A 130 7.68 8.82 -4.54
N SER A 131 6.76 8.85 -3.57
CA SER A 131 5.44 8.23 -3.70
C SER A 131 4.59 8.94 -4.75
N ILE A 132 4.59 10.27 -4.76
CA ILE A 132 3.85 11.05 -5.77
C ILE A 132 4.35 10.69 -7.18
N ALA A 133 5.66 10.67 -7.40
CA ALA A 133 6.24 10.33 -8.70
C ALA A 133 5.87 8.91 -9.15
N LEU A 134 5.88 7.94 -8.23
CA LEU A 134 5.46 6.58 -8.52
C LEU A 134 3.98 6.53 -8.95
N HIS A 135 3.09 7.17 -8.18
CA HIS A 135 1.66 7.19 -8.49
C HIS A 135 1.37 7.88 -9.83
N GLN A 136 1.99 9.04 -10.09
CA GLN A 136 1.85 9.73 -11.37
C GLN A 136 2.33 8.88 -12.55
N LYS A 137 3.40 8.12 -12.39
CA LYS A 137 3.89 7.17 -13.40
C LYS A 137 2.83 6.12 -13.79
N PHE A 138 1.97 5.73 -12.86
CA PHE A 138 0.87 4.79 -13.08
C PHE A 138 -0.46 5.46 -13.47
N GLY A 139 -0.45 6.75 -13.77
CA GLY A 139 -1.61 7.48 -14.25
C GLY A 139 -2.54 7.98 -13.14
N PHE A 140 -2.09 7.99 -11.89
CA PHE A 140 -2.80 8.68 -10.83
C PHE A 140 -2.69 10.19 -10.99
N TYR A 141 -3.77 10.90 -10.69
CA TYR A 141 -3.83 12.35 -10.65
C TYR A 141 -4.43 12.83 -9.33
N SER A 142 -4.04 14.03 -8.90
CA SER A 142 -4.52 14.64 -7.66
C SER A 142 -5.99 15.00 -7.77
N VAL A 143 -6.76 14.66 -6.73
CA VAL A 143 -8.20 15.02 -6.62
C VAL A 143 -8.47 15.93 -5.42
N GLY A 144 -7.49 16.21 -4.60
CA GLY A 144 -7.63 17.17 -3.51
C GLY A 144 -6.70 16.90 -2.35
N ARG A 145 -6.58 17.91 -1.50
CA ARG A 145 -5.73 17.88 -0.32
C ARG A 145 -6.53 18.15 0.96
N TYR A 146 -6.36 17.28 1.94
CA TYR A 146 -6.80 17.54 3.30
C TYR A 146 -5.66 18.19 4.08
N ARG A 147 -5.87 19.42 4.51
CA ARG A 147 -4.86 20.16 5.27
C ARG A 147 -4.91 19.77 6.74
N GLU A 148 -3.73 19.50 7.32
CA GLU A 148 -3.57 19.23 8.75
C GLU A 148 -4.55 18.18 9.29
N VAL A 149 -4.90 17.20 8.46
CA VAL A 149 -5.93 16.19 8.74
C VAL A 149 -5.48 15.14 9.74
N GLY A 150 -4.18 14.85 9.82
CA GLY A 150 -3.62 13.86 10.73
C GLY A 150 -2.58 14.46 11.68
N ARG A 151 -2.61 14.00 12.94
CA ARG A 151 -1.59 14.37 13.93
C ARG A 151 -0.71 13.18 14.25
N LYS A 152 0.62 13.33 14.04
CA LYS A 152 1.63 12.31 14.37
C LYS A 152 2.94 13.01 14.70
N PHE A 153 3.71 12.46 15.65
CA PHE A 153 4.94 13.06 16.17
C PHE A 153 4.73 14.51 16.62
N GLU A 154 3.62 14.76 17.30
CA GLU A 154 3.22 16.08 17.84
C GLU A 154 3.06 17.19 16.79
N GLN A 155 2.99 16.84 15.51
CA GLN A 155 2.76 17.75 14.39
C GLN A 155 1.53 17.33 13.57
N TYR A 156 0.94 18.29 12.86
CA TYR A 156 -0.14 18.06 11.92
C TYR A 156 0.40 17.89 10.51
N TRP A 157 -0.23 17.02 9.73
CA TRP A 157 0.21 16.63 8.40
C TRP A 157 -0.90 16.70 7.40
N ASP A 158 -0.58 17.20 6.19
CA ASP A 158 -1.47 17.20 5.05
C ASP A 158 -1.47 15.83 4.38
N VAL A 159 -2.62 15.44 3.82
CA VAL A 159 -2.77 14.27 2.96
C VAL A 159 -3.32 14.70 1.62
N GLU A 160 -2.60 14.40 0.55
CA GLU A 160 -3.10 14.57 -0.80
C GLU A 160 -3.65 13.25 -1.32
N TRP A 161 -4.86 13.30 -1.87
CA TRP A 161 -5.54 12.15 -2.45
C TRP A 161 -5.35 12.13 -3.95
N PHE A 162 -5.04 10.94 -4.43
CA PHE A 162 -4.85 10.64 -5.85
C PHE A 162 -5.85 9.60 -6.30
N GLU A 163 -6.23 9.65 -7.57
CA GLU A 163 -7.21 8.78 -8.20
C GLU A 163 -6.64 8.25 -9.51
N LYS A 164 -6.99 7.01 -9.85
CA LYS A 164 -6.64 6.36 -11.12
C LYS A 164 -7.85 5.63 -11.70
N ASP A 165 -8.04 5.76 -12.99
CA ASP A 165 -8.99 4.94 -13.78
C ASP A 165 -8.42 3.53 -13.98
N LEU A 166 -9.25 2.52 -13.82
CA LEU A 166 -8.90 1.10 -14.06
C LEU A 166 -9.78 0.49 -15.14
#